data_3b6280caf50a42af68ecc5d011302e6e
#
_entry.id   3b6280caf50a42af68ecc5d011302e6e
#
_cell.length_a   1.000
_cell.length_b   1.000
_cell.length_c   1.000
_cell.angle_alpha   90.00
_cell.angle_beta   90.00
_cell.angle_gamma   90.00
#
_symmetry.space_group_name_H-M   'P 1'
#
loop_
_entity.id
_entity.type
_entity.pdbx_description
1 polymer ?
#
loop_
_entity_poly.entity_id
_entity_poly.type
_entity_poly.pdbx_seq_one_letter_code
_entity_poly.pdbx_strand_id
1 'polypeptide(L)'
;MTPVATTSRNMAVVKTLTYLMFAMFAMTTDSVGIIIPEVIRTFQLSLTAAGTFQYATMTGIALAGLMLGQLADRLGRRPTIVIGLTVFAAACFLLAAGDTFSFFAVMLGVSGLAIGVFKTGALALIGDISTSTAQHTSIMNTVEGFFGVGAIIGPAILTRMLAAGMSWTWLYVVAGTICVVLIVLALLVKYPGSVTPAHRDSSTGAGRAMKNGYVLAFSGGAFLYVGVEAAIYVWMPTLMAGYTGSAVTLATYSISIFFLLRAAGRFLGALLLTRVQWQTVLALFSGCILICFALSVAGGMNWAVYLLPLSGLFMSVVYPTLNSKGISCLPKTEHGAAAGVILFFTCVSAVLAPLAIGAVADAYGHIVYGFWLATGLAALLFIGLILNWALNPTRQVLEQLDVTEYGQNATA
;
A
#
# COMPACT_ATOMS: atom_id res chain seq x y z
N MET A 1 29.92 -17.79 10.93
CA MET A 1 30.01 -16.34 11.18
C MET A 1 28.95 -16.00 12.20
N THR A 2 29.36 -15.60 13.39
CA THR A 2 28.46 -15.16 14.46
C THR A 2 27.66 -13.95 14.00
N PRO A 3 26.32 -13.89 14.20
CA PRO A 3 25.52 -12.74 13.86
C PRO A 3 26.01 -11.55 14.70
N VAL A 4 26.48 -10.51 14.02
CA VAL A 4 26.88 -9.25 14.66
C VAL A 4 25.61 -8.65 15.28
N ALA A 5 25.54 -8.63 16.60
CA ALA A 5 24.46 -7.98 17.34
C ALA A 5 24.35 -6.52 16.87
N THR A 6 23.26 -6.20 16.17
CA THR A 6 22.98 -4.85 15.70
C THR A 6 22.63 -4.02 16.94
N THR A 7 23.37 -2.97 17.23
CA THR A 7 23.08 -2.10 18.39
C THR A 7 21.66 -1.51 18.25
N SER A 8 20.98 -1.27 19.37
CA SER A 8 19.63 -0.70 19.41
C SER A 8 19.52 0.61 18.60
N ARG A 9 20.58 1.40 18.57
CA ARG A 9 20.70 2.62 17.76
C ARG A 9 20.66 2.35 16.25
N ASN A 10 21.37 1.31 15.77
CA ASN A 10 21.34 0.95 14.34
C ASN A 10 19.95 0.45 13.92
N MET A 11 19.26 -0.28 14.80
CA MET A 11 17.91 -0.76 14.53
C MET A 11 16.91 0.39 14.40
N ALA A 12 17.00 1.42 15.26
CA ALA A 12 16.17 2.61 15.15
C ALA A 12 16.41 3.35 13.83
N VAL A 13 17.68 3.48 13.40
CA VAL A 13 18.04 4.11 12.11
C VAL A 13 17.46 3.32 10.94
N VAL A 14 17.58 1.99 10.92
CA VAL A 14 17.01 1.14 9.85
C VAL A 14 15.49 1.31 9.77
N LYS A 15 14.78 1.34 10.91
CA LYS A 15 13.33 1.59 10.95
C LYS A 15 13.00 2.96 10.36
N THR A 16 13.68 4.01 10.81
CA THR A 16 13.45 5.39 10.32
C THR A 16 13.72 5.50 8.83
N LEU A 17 14.80 4.92 8.31
CA LEU A 17 15.08 4.89 6.87
C LEU A 17 13.95 4.19 6.09
N THR A 18 13.47 3.06 6.59
CA THR A 18 12.35 2.35 5.97
C THR A 18 11.09 3.23 5.91
N TYR A 19 10.78 3.96 7.00
CA TYR A 19 9.65 4.89 7.04
C TYR A 19 9.78 6.01 6.00
N LEU A 20 10.97 6.62 5.90
CA LEU A 20 11.25 7.69 4.93
C LEU A 20 11.19 7.19 3.48
N MET A 21 11.65 5.96 3.21
CA MET A 21 11.56 5.34 1.90
C MET A 21 10.09 5.16 1.47
N PHE A 22 9.23 4.68 2.36
CA PHE A 22 7.80 4.56 2.06
C PHE A 22 7.14 5.92 1.83
N ALA A 23 7.47 6.94 2.63
CA ALA A 23 6.98 8.29 2.42
C ALA A 23 7.42 8.85 1.05
N MET A 24 8.68 8.65 0.66
CA MET A 24 9.22 9.09 -0.63
C MET A 24 8.48 8.43 -1.80
N PHE A 25 8.22 7.12 -1.76
CA PHE A 25 7.47 6.46 -2.83
C PHE A 25 6.03 6.98 -2.94
N ALA A 26 5.37 7.23 -1.82
CA ALA A 26 4.01 7.77 -1.81
C ALA A 26 3.92 9.15 -2.44
N MET A 27 4.98 9.97 -2.33
CA MET A 27 5.01 11.30 -2.96
C MET A 27 4.79 11.23 -4.48
N THR A 28 5.24 10.19 -5.15
CA THR A 28 5.08 10.02 -6.60
C THR A 28 3.82 9.23 -6.95
N THR A 29 3.56 8.11 -6.28
CA THR A 29 2.44 7.23 -6.62
C THR A 29 1.08 7.87 -6.40
N ASP A 30 0.94 8.66 -5.34
CA ASP A 30 -0.33 9.30 -4.98
C ASP A 30 -0.49 10.69 -5.62
N SER A 31 0.52 11.18 -6.35
CA SER A 31 0.44 12.43 -7.14
C SER A 31 -0.10 12.23 -8.56
N VAL A 32 -0.25 10.99 -9.02
CA VAL A 32 -0.68 10.69 -10.41
C VAL A 32 -2.02 11.32 -10.74
N GLY A 33 -2.95 11.38 -9.79
CA GLY A 33 -4.24 12.04 -9.98
C GLY A 33 -4.16 13.53 -10.38
N ILE A 34 -3.12 14.25 -9.90
CA ILE A 34 -2.87 15.65 -10.29
C ILE A 34 -2.11 15.73 -11.62
N ILE A 35 -1.31 14.72 -11.96
CA ILE A 35 -0.55 14.65 -13.21
C ILE A 35 -1.48 14.38 -14.40
N ILE A 36 -2.51 13.54 -14.24
CA ILE A 36 -3.41 13.12 -15.31
C ILE A 36 -4.01 14.31 -16.10
N PRO A 37 -4.58 15.37 -15.50
CA PRO A 37 -5.10 16.52 -16.24
C PRO A 37 -4.04 17.22 -17.10
N GLU A 38 -2.80 17.36 -16.59
CA GLU A 38 -1.70 17.97 -17.33
C GLU A 38 -1.28 17.12 -18.53
N VAL A 39 -1.25 15.80 -18.37
CA VAL A 39 -0.94 14.84 -19.44
C VAL A 39 -2.03 14.85 -20.54
N ILE A 40 -3.31 14.88 -20.13
CA ILE A 40 -4.43 15.02 -21.07
C ILE A 40 -4.27 16.29 -21.89
N ARG A 41 -3.98 17.42 -21.26
CA ARG A 41 -3.81 18.71 -21.92
C ARG A 41 -2.61 18.73 -22.85
N THR A 42 -1.48 18.16 -22.41
CA THR A 42 -0.21 18.20 -23.18
C THR A 42 -0.26 17.29 -24.41
N PHE A 43 -0.81 16.08 -24.26
CA PHE A 43 -0.81 15.06 -25.32
C PHE A 43 -2.17 14.87 -26.01
N GLN A 44 -3.17 15.69 -25.68
CA GLN A 44 -4.53 15.62 -26.25
C GLN A 44 -5.16 14.23 -26.16
N LEU A 45 -5.06 13.60 -24.99
CA LEU A 45 -5.47 12.21 -24.76
C LEU A 45 -6.91 12.09 -24.27
N SER A 46 -7.50 10.91 -24.49
CA SER A 46 -8.71 10.51 -23.78
C SER A 46 -8.41 10.21 -22.31
N LEU A 47 -9.43 10.25 -21.45
CA LEU A 47 -9.31 9.87 -20.01
C LEU A 47 -8.75 8.44 -19.84
N THR A 48 -9.22 7.50 -20.67
CA THR A 48 -8.75 6.11 -20.65
C THR A 48 -7.26 6.00 -20.99
N ALA A 49 -6.80 6.74 -22.01
CA ALA A 49 -5.39 6.74 -22.39
C ALA A 49 -4.50 7.36 -21.29
N ALA A 50 -4.95 8.47 -20.69
CA ALA A 50 -4.23 9.11 -19.58
C ALA A 50 -4.15 8.23 -18.33
N GLY A 51 -5.17 7.40 -18.08
CA GLY A 51 -5.18 6.39 -17.03
C GLY A 51 -4.04 5.37 -17.14
N THR A 52 -3.42 5.22 -18.32
CA THR A 52 -2.25 4.34 -18.54
C THR A 52 -1.11 4.68 -17.58
N PHE A 53 -0.97 5.91 -17.14
CA PHE A 53 0.05 6.30 -16.15
C PHE A 53 -0.12 5.55 -14.83
N GLN A 54 -1.35 5.46 -14.32
CA GLN A 54 -1.67 4.70 -13.13
C GLN A 54 -1.53 3.19 -13.38
N TYR A 55 -2.09 2.70 -14.48
CA TYR A 55 -2.09 1.26 -14.80
C TYR A 55 -0.69 0.73 -15.07
N ALA A 56 0.18 1.49 -15.76
CA ALA A 56 1.56 1.10 -16.00
C ALA A 56 2.32 0.91 -14.68
N THR A 57 2.20 1.85 -13.75
CA THR A 57 2.83 1.76 -12.42
C THR A 57 2.30 0.56 -11.64
N MET A 58 0.98 0.39 -11.55
CA MET A 58 0.38 -0.73 -10.81
C MET A 58 0.73 -2.09 -11.42
N THR A 59 0.75 -2.19 -12.75
CA THR A 59 1.18 -3.41 -13.46
C THR A 59 2.65 -3.73 -13.16
N GLY A 60 3.53 -2.72 -13.18
CA GLY A 60 4.93 -2.89 -12.81
C GLY A 60 5.09 -3.43 -11.38
N ILE A 61 4.37 -2.85 -10.42
CA ILE A 61 4.38 -3.32 -9.02
C ILE A 61 3.88 -4.77 -8.91
N ALA A 62 2.77 -5.09 -9.60
CA ALA A 62 2.19 -6.44 -9.60
C ALA A 62 3.16 -7.48 -10.15
N LEU A 63 3.76 -7.20 -11.31
CA LEU A 63 4.74 -8.09 -11.94
C LEU A 63 5.97 -8.29 -11.05
N ALA A 64 6.50 -7.22 -10.47
CA ALA A 64 7.62 -7.33 -9.54
C ALA A 64 7.26 -8.15 -8.30
N GLY A 65 6.08 -7.94 -7.71
CA GLY A 65 5.61 -8.71 -6.57
C GLY A 65 5.55 -10.21 -6.86
N LEU A 66 4.97 -10.58 -8.00
CA LEU A 66 4.80 -11.98 -8.37
C LEU A 66 6.11 -12.65 -8.80
N MET A 67 6.90 -11.98 -9.66
CA MET A 67 8.09 -12.57 -10.29
C MET A 67 9.36 -12.36 -9.45
N LEU A 68 9.47 -11.24 -8.76
CA LEU A 68 10.68 -10.81 -8.06
C LEU A 68 10.52 -10.78 -6.53
N GLY A 69 9.34 -11.16 -5.99
CA GLY A 69 9.09 -11.18 -4.55
C GLY A 69 10.12 -12.01 -3.76
N GLN A 70 10.54 -13.14 -4.33
CA GLN A 70 11.58 -13.99 -3.74
C GLN A 70 13.01 -13.41 -3.82
N LEU A 71 13.21 -12.27 -4.51
CA LEU A 71 14.54 -11.65 -4.63
C LEU A 71 15.08 -11.24 -3.25
N ALA A 72 14.19 -10.75 -2.37
CA ALA A 72 14.53 -10.40 -1.01
C ALA A 72 14.97 -11.61 -0.17
N ASP A 73 14.41 -12.78 -0.45
CA ASP A 73 14.75 -14.02 0.24
C ASP A 73 16.04 -14.65 -0.28
N ARG A 74 16.43 -14.38 -1.54
CA ARG A 74 17.66 -14.89 -2.16
C ARG A 74 18.87 -13.98 -1.97
N LEU A 75 18.74 -12.71 -2.31
CA LEU A 75 19.84 -11.74 -2.27
C LEU A 75 20.01 -11.12 -0.88
N GLY A 76 18.98 -11.24 -0.02
CA GLY A 76 18.87 -10.55 1.26
C GLY A 76 18.16 -9.18 1.15
N ARG A 77 17.77 -8.65 2.30
CA ARG A 77 16.89 -7.47 2.38
C ARG A 77 17.55 -6.20 1.85
N ARG A 78 18.77 -5.91 2.31
CA ARG A 78 19.50 -4.69 1.94
C ARG A 78 19.79 -4.59 0.45
N PRO A 79 20.38 -5.59 -0.22
CA PRO A 79 20.60 -5.53 -1.67
C PRO A 79 19.31 -5.32 -2.46
N THR A 80 18.23 -6.01 -2.10
CA THR A 80 16.93 -5.88 -2.78
C THR A 80 16.35 -4.47 -2.64
N ILE A 81 16.41 -3.90 -1.43
CA ILE A 81 15.99 -2.52 -1.18
C ILE A 81 16.81 -1.54 -2.02
N VAL A 82 18.16 -1.67 -2.01
CA VAL A 82 19.05 -0.79 -2.77
C VAL A 82 18.84 -0.90 -4.27
N ILE A 83 18.65 -2.12 -4.81
CA ILE A 83 18.32 -2.32 -6.23
C ILE A 83 17.02 -1.60 -6.59
N GLY A 84 15.95 -1.80 -5.81
CA GLY A 84 14.68 -1.12 -6.03
C GLY A 84 14.82 0.40 -6.03
N LEU A 85 15.50 0.96 -5.02
CA LEU A 85 15.76 2.41 -4.94
C LEU A 85 16.58 2.91 -6.13
N THR A 86 17.64 2.18 -6.55
CA THR A 86 18.52 2.61 -7.65
C THR A 86 17.77 2.65 -8.98
N VAL A 87 16.99 1.59 -9.29
CA VAL A 87 16.19 1.54 -10.52
C VAL A 87 15.12 2.63 -10.49
N PHE A 88 14.48 2.88 -9.34
CA PHE A 88 13.51 3.96 -9.18
C PHE A 88 14.13 5.33 -9.39
N ALA A 89 15.27 5.63 -8.78
CA ALA A 89 15.98 6.91 -8.94
C ALA A 89 16.34 7.15 -10.41
N ALA A 90 16.87 6.12 -11.09
CA ALA A 90 17.18 6.20 -12.52
C ALA A 90 15.93 6.49 -13.36
N ALA A 91 14.82 5.79 -13.13
CA ALA A 91 13.55 6.03 -13.80
C ALA A 91 13.03 7.46 -13.54
N CYS A 92 13.16 7.97 -12.32
CA CYS A 92 12.75 9.33 -11.96
C CYS A 92 13.54 10.40 -12.73
N PHE A 93 14.86 10.27 -12.85
CA PHE A 93 15.67 11.23 -13.61
C PHE A 93 15.43 11.10 -15.12
N LEU A 94 15.24 9.89 -15.64
CA LEU A 94 14.90 9.66 -17.04
C LEU A 94 13.52 10.26 -17.39
N LEU A 95 12.53 10.19 -16.49
CA LEU A 95 11.24 10.86 -16.68
C LEU A 95 11.38 12.35 -16.94
N ALA A 96 12.33 13.02 -16.29
CA ALA A 96 12.57 14.45 -16.51
C ALA A 96 13.19 14.78 -17.89
N ALA A 97 13.81 13.80 -18.54
CA ALA A 97 14.43 13.94 -19.85
C ALA A 97 13.51 13.51 -21.02
N GLY A 98 12.32 12.96 -20.71
CA GLY A 98 11.37 12.48 -21.73
C GLY A 98 10.45 13.57 -22.23
N ASP A 99 9.87 13.34 -23.43
CA ASP A 99 8.97 14.25 -24.12
C ASP A 99 7.76 13.57 -24.76
N THR A 100 7.71 12.23 -24.77
CA THR A 100 6.61 11.47 -25.38
C THR A 100 5.78 10.72 -24.36
N PHE A 101 4.49 10.59 -24.62
CA PHE A 101 3.57 9.84 -23.77
C PHE A 101 4.01 8.38 -23.57
N SER A 102 4.41 7.70 -24.66
CA SER A 102 4.86 6.30 -24.59
C SER A 102 6.12 6.13 -23.74
N PHE A 103 7.06 7.08 -23.85
CA PHE A 103 8.26 7.08 -23.00
C PHE A 103 7.89 7.20 -21.51
N PHE A 104 7.00 8.14 -21.18
CA PHE A 104 6.53 8.32 -19.79
C PHE A 104 5.82 7.06 -19.28
N ALA A 105 4.94 6.45 -20.08
CA ALA A 105 4.23 5.24 -19.69
C ALA A 105 5.21 4.07 -19.40
N VAL A 106 6.23 3.89 -20.24
CA VAL A 106 7.27 2.88 -20.04
C VAL A 106 8.08 3.17 -18.77
N MET A 107 8.51 4.41 -18.56
CA MET A 107 9.28 4.79 -17.38
C MET A 107 8.47 4.64 -16.08
N LEU A 108 7.17 4.92 -16.11
CA LEU A 108 6.27 4.66 -14.99
C LEU A 108 6.10 3.15 -14.73
N GLY A 109 6.06 2.32 -15.76
CA GLY A 109 6.11 0.86 -15.63
C GLY A 109 7.40 0.37 -14.98
N VAL A 110 8.57 0.90 -15.41
CA VAL A 110 9.87 0.62 -14.81
C VAL A 110 9.92 1.10 -13.35
N SER A 111 9.41 2.29 -13.07
CA SER A 111 9.25 2.83 -11.71
C SER A 111 8.39 1.89 -10.86
N GLY A 112 7.27 1.39 -11.41
CA GLY A 112 6.42 0.40 -10.75
C GLY A 112 7.16 -0.91 -10.41
N LEU A 113 7.93 -1.46 -11.35
CA LEU A 113 8.79 -2.63 -11.10
C LEU A 113 9.76 -2.36 -9.95
N ALA A 114 10.41 -1.20 -9.95
CA ALA A 114 11.36 -0.79 -8.91
C ALA A 114 10.70 -0.67 -7.53
N ILE A 115 9.49 -0.07 -7.47
CA ILE A 115 8.67 0.03 -6.25
C ILE A 115 8.32 -1.37 -5.73
N GLY A 116 7.91 -2.29 -6.60
CA GLY A 116 7.57 -3.65 -6.23
C GLY A 116 8.77 -4.41 -5.64
N VAL A 117 9.95 -4.32 -6.27
CA VAL A 117 11.20 -4.89 -5.75
C VAL A 117 11.55 -4.30 -4.39
N PHE A 118 11.49 -2.97 -4.25
CA PHE A 118 11.72 -2.32 -2.97
C PHE A 118 10.73 -2.81 -1.90
N LYS A 119 9.42 -2.78 -2.20
CA LYS A 119 8.38 -3.15 -1.23
C LYS A 119 8.56 -4.59 -0.73
N THR A 120 8.85 -5.56 -1.59
CA THR A 120 9.06 -6.93 -1.16
C THR A 120 10.26 -7.06 -0.22
N GLY A 121 11.37 -6.36 -0.51
CA GLY A 121 12.54 -6.29 0.37
C GLY A 121 12.26 -5.62 1.71
N ALA A 122 11.57 -4.48 1.69
CA ALA A 122 11.26 -3.69 2.88
C ALA A 122 10.23 -4.39 3.78
N LEU A 123 9.19 -5.01 3.19
CA LEU A 123 8.18 -5.76 3.95
C LEU A 123 8.79 -7.00 4.62
N ALA A 124 9.71 -7.70 3.92
CA ALA A 124 10.44 -8.81 4.52
C ALA A 124 11.42 -8.34 5.63
N LEU A 125 12.06 -7.17 5.45
CA LEU A 125 12.90 -6.56 6.49
C LEU A 125 12.11 -6.26 7.76
N ILE A 126 10.84 -5.82 7.66
CA ILE A 126 9.97 -5.59 8.82
C ILE A 126 9.83 -6.88 9.65
N GLY A 127 9.75 -8.04 9.00
CA GLY A 127 9.78 -9.34 9.69
C GLY A 127 11.08 -9.57 10.46
N ASP A 128 12.23 -9.27 9.84
CA ASP A 128 13.55 -9.49 10.45
C ASP A 128 13.81 -8.56 11.65
N ILE A 129 13.27 -7.34 11.63
CA ILE A 129 13.43 -6.35 12.72
C ILE A 129 12.33 -6.42 13.78
N SER A 130 11.35 -7.28 13.62
CA SER A 130 10.26 -7.49 14.57
C SER A 130 10.62 -8.60 15.56
N THR A 131 10.14 -8.47 16.81
CA THR A 131 10.34 -9.43 17.90
C THR A 131 9.10 -10.30 18.18
N SER A 132 7.98 -10.00 17.49
CA SER A 132 6.73 -10.76 17.54
C SER A 132 5.85 -10.42 16.35
N THR A 133 4.85 -11.26 16.06
CA THR A 133 3.84 -10.97 15.02
C THR A 133 2.99 -9.73 15.36
N ALA A 134 2.80 -9.42 16.64
CA ALA A 134 2.13 -8.21 17.09
C ALA A 134 2.98 -6.97 16.79
N GLN A 135 4.29 -7.01 17.10
CA GLN A 135 5.21 -5.90 16.78
C GLN A 135 5.35 -5.72 15.27
N HIS A 136 5.39 -6.82 14.50
CA HIS A 136 5.38 -6.76 13.04
C HIS A 136 4.18 -5.95 12.52
N THR A 137 2.99 -6.23 13.05
CA THR A 137 1.77 -5.49 12.69
C THR A 137 1.84 -4.01 13.06
N SER A 138 2.37 -3.68 14.24
CA SER A 138 2.54 -2.29 14.69
C SER A 138 3.52 -1.52 13.79
N ILE A 139 4.68 -2.11 13.48
CA ILE A 139 5.68 -1.51 12.57
C ILE A 139 5.08 -1.33 11.18
N MET A 140 4.33 -2.33 10.66
CA MET A 140 3.67 -2.24 9.36
C MET A 140 2.69 -1.07 9.30
N ASN A 141 1.85 -0.89 10.33
CA ASN A 141 0.94 0.26 10.40
C ASN A 141 1.69 1.59 10.46
N THR A 142 2.82 1.65 11.17
CA THR A 142 3.66 2.86 11.22
C THR A 142 4.27 3.19 9.85
N VAL A 143 4.83 2.20 9.15
CA VAL A 143 5.36 2.33 7.79
C VAL A 143 4.31 2.88 6.83
N GLU A 144 3.13 2.31 6.88
CA GLU A 144 2.00 2.76 6.06
C GLU A 144 1.47 4.13 6.51
N GLY A 145 1.65 4.50 7.78
CA GLY A 145 1.40 5.87 8.27
C GLY A 145 2.32 6.89 7.59
N PHE A 146 3.62 6.59 7.52
CA PHE A 146 4.59 7.42 6.78
C PHE A 146 4.31 7.44 5.27
N PHE A 147 3.85 6.33 4.68
CA PHE A 147 3.35 6.34 3.30
C PHE A 147 2.20 7.36 3.16
N GLY A 148 1.24 7.37 4.10
CA GLY A 148 0.17 8.36 4.11
C GLY A 148 0.66 9.81 4.22
N VAL A 149 1.72 10.07 4.99
CA VAL A 149 2.36 11.41 5.04
C VAL A 149 2.93 11.80 3.68
N GLY A 150 3.62 10.88 3.00
CA GLY A 150 4.13 11.10 1.64
C GLY A 150 3.03 11.38 0.63
N ALA A 151 1.90 10.66 0.74
CA ALA A 151 0.71 10.84 -0.09
C ALA A 151 0.04 12.23 0.07
N ILE A 152 0.31 12.95 1.16
CA ILE A 152 -0.13 14.33 1.35
C ILE A 152 0.92 15.31 0.82
N ILE A 153 2.20 15.08 1.13
CA ILE A 153 3.30 15.99 0.80
C ILE A 153 3.53 16.05 -0.71
N GLY A 154 3.52 14.91 -1.41
CA GLY A 154 3.78 14.85 -2.85
C GLY A 154 2.81 15.70 -3.67
N PRO A 155 1.49 15.45 -3.58
CA PRO A 155 0.49 16.29 -4.22
C PRO A 155 0.59 17.78 -3.87
N ALA A 156 0.89 18.13 -2.62
CA ALA A 156 1.04 19.52 -2.21
C ALA A 156 2.25 20.21 -2.87
N ILE A 157 3.38 19.52 -2.98
CA ILE A 157 4.57 20.00 -3.68
C ILE A 157 4.24 20.17 -5.17
N LEU A 158 3.64 19.15 -5.80
CA LEU A 158 3.30 19.16 -7.21
C LEU A 158 2.35 20.31 -7.56
N THR A 159 1.30 20.52 -6.77
CA THR A 159 0.35 21.61 -6.98
C THR A 159 1.06 22.98 -6.97
N ARG A 160 2.00 23.18 -6.05
CA ARG A 160 2.80 24.42 -6.02
C ARG A 160 3.73 24.56 -7.21
N MET A 161 4.37 23.46 -7.66
CA MET A 161 5.22 23.47 -8.85
C MET A 161 4.42 23.84 -10.09
N LEU A 162 3.23 23.22 -10.29
CA LEU A 162 2.35 23.54 -11.42
C LEU A 162 1.86 25.00 -11.38
N ALA A 163 1.50 25.51 -10.20
CA ALA A 163 1.12 26.91 -10.01
C ALA A 163 2.27 27.89 -10.31
N ALA A 164 3.53 27.47 -10.15
CA ALA A 164 4.72 28.23 -10.54
C ALA A 164 5.12 28.05 -12.02
N GLY A 165 4.31 27.35 -12.83
CA GLY A 165 4.59 27.09 -14.24
C GLY A 165 5.65 26.03 -14.50
N MET A 166 6.04 25.27 -13.50
CA MET A 166 7.00 24.16 -13.64
C MET A 166 6.31 22.91 -14.21
N SER A 167 7.05 22.09 -14.96
CA SER A 167 6.57 20.78 -15.40
C SER A 167 6.33 19.84 -14.22
N TRP A 168 5.30 18.99 -14.35
CA TRP A 168 5.02 17.91 -13.39
C TRP A 168 6.20 16.92 -13.20
N THR A 169 7.06 16.80 -14.19
CA THR A 169 8.24 15.92 -14.17
C THR A 169 9.26 16.31 -13.07
N TRP A 170 9.27 17.59 -12.65
CA TRP A 170 10.12 18.04 -11.55
C TRP A 170 9.85 17.35 -10.21
N LEU A 171 8.61 16.89 -9.98
CA LEU A 171 8.31 16.07 -8.80
C LEU A 171 9.18 14.80 -8.77
N TYR A 172 9.38 14.17 -9.93
CA TYR A 172 10.22 12.97 -10.06
C TYR A 172 11.72 13.31 -9.86
N VAL A 173 12.18 14.46 -10.29
CA VAL A 173 13.55 14.93 -9.98
C VAL A 173 13.75 15.07 -8.48
N VAL A 174 12.80 15.67 -7.76
CA VAL A 174 12.85 15.77 -6.30
C VAL A 174 12.83 14.38 -5.65
N ALA A 175 11.93 13.49 -6.06
CA ALA A 175 11.85 12.14 -5.55
C ALA A 175 13.12 11.33 -5.84
N GLY A 176 13.68 11.44 -7.04
CA GLY A 176 14.96 10.82 -7.42
C GLY A 176 16.12 11.30 -6.56
N THR A 177 16.19 12.61 -6.30
CA THR A 177 17.22 13.21 -5.43
C THR A 177 17.10 12.70 -3.99
N ILE A 178 15.90 12.69 -3.41
CA ILE A 178 15.65 12.11 -2.08
C ILE A 178 16.03 10.61 -2.09
N CYS A 179 15.70 9.89 -3.15
CA CYS A 179 16.01 8.48 -3.29
C CYS A 179 17.53 8.22 -3.29
N VAL A 180 18.33 9.05 -3.98
CA VAL A 180 19.80 8.96 -3.96
C VAL A 180 20.34 9.17 -2.54
N VAL A 181 19.82 10.14 -1.80
CA VAL A 181 20.21 10.35 -0.39
C VAL A 181 19.87 9.11 0.44
N LEU A 182 18.68 8.54 0.26
CA LEU A 182 18.25 7.33 0.97
C LEU A 182 19.11 6.10 0.61
N ILE A 183 19.55 5.97 -0.65
CA ILE A 183 20.51 4.93 -1.08
C ILE A 183 21.84 5.07 -0.34
N VAL A 184 22.40 6.28 -0.33
CA VAL A 184 23.67 6.55 0.38
C VAL A 184 23.54 6.17 1.86
N LEU A 185 22.47 6.63 2.52
CA LEU A 185 22.22 6.31 3.93
C LEU A 185 22.04 4.79 4.14
N ALA A 186 21.31 4.10 3.25
CA ALA A 186 21.13 2.65 3.31
C ALA A 186 22.43 1.88 3.13
N LEU A 187 23.38 2.43 2.36
CA LEU A 187 24.72 1.84 2.18
C LEU A 187 25.64 2.08 3.38
N LEU A 188 25.45 3.13 4.15
CA LEU A 188 26.25 3.46 5.33
C LEU A 188 25.80 2.71 6.58
N VAL A 189 24.51 2.33 6.67
CA VAL A 189 23.91 1.68 7.84
C VAL A 189 24.07 0.16 7.78
N LYS A 190 24.37 -0.46 8.92
CA LYS A 190 24.41 -1.92 9.05
C LYS A 190 22.98 -2.45 9.26
N TYR A 191 22.51 -3.23 8.31
CA TYR A 191 21.22 -3.93 8.42
C TYR A 191 21.39 -5.19 9.29
N PRO A 192 20.32 -5.66 9.95
CA PRO A 192 20.35 -6.94 10.64
C PRO A 192 20.72 -8.05 9.64
N GLY A 193 21.39 -9.09 10.12
CA GLY A 193 21.69 -10.26 9.30
C GLY A 193 20.40 -10.88 8.80
N SER A 194 20.20 -10.94 7.49
CA SER A 194 19.07 -11.71 6.93
C SER A 194 19.31 -13.19 7.20
N VAL A 195 18.27 -13.90 7.62
CA VAL A 195 18.29 -15.36 7.66
C VAL A 195 18.27 -15.85 6.21
N THR A 196 19.44 -15.88 5.59
CA THR A 196 19.58 -16.38 4.22
C THR A 196 19.57 -17.91 4.30
N PRO A 197 18.63 -18.61 3.64
CA PRO A 197 18.63 -20.07 3.65
C PRO A 197 19.90 -20.59 2.95
N ALA A 198 20.70 -21.39 3.66
CA ALA A 198 21.70 -22.20 3.01
C ALA A 198 21.01 -23.18 2.05
N HIS A 199 21.23 -23.01 0.76
CA HIS A 199 20.77 -23.91 -0.32
C HIS A 199 19.29 -24.36 -0.23
N ARG A 200 18.37 -23.57 -0.78
CA ARG A 200 17.05 -24.05 -1.17
C ARG A 200 16.83 -23.84 -2.66
N ASP A 201 16.29 -24.90 -3.31
CA ASP A 201 15.87 -24.88 -4.71
C ASP A 201 14.99 -23.67 -4.99
N SER A 202 15.47 -22.85 -5.86
CA SER A 202 15.08 -21.44 -5.99
C SER A 202 13.81 -21.17 -6.79
N SER A 203 13.14 -22.23 -7.30
CA SER A 203 11.96 -22.08 -8.18
C SER A 203 10.60 -22.08 -7.46
N THR A 204 10.57 -22.24 -6.12
CA THR A 204 9.33 -22.60 -5.39
C THR A 204 8.77 -21.54 -4.45
N GLY A 205 9.47 -20.41 -4.18
CA GLY A 205 9.04 -19.47 -3.13
C GLY A 205 7.65 -18.83 -3.40
N ALA A 206 7.48 -18.14 -4.52
CA ALA A 206 6.19 -17.51 -4.87
C ALA A 206 5.11 -18.57 -5.13
N GLY A 207 5.47 -19.69 -5.79
CA GLY A 207 4.55 -20.80 -6.01
C GLY A 207 4.09 -21.48 -4.72
N ARG A 208 4.95 -21.55 -3.69
CA ARG A 208 4.59 -22.06 -2.37
C ARG A 208 3.70 -21.08 -1.63
N ALA A 209 4.03 -19.79 -1.64
CA ALA A 209 3.21 -18.74 -1.04
C ALA A 209 1.82 -18.69 -1.68
N MET A 210 1.72 -18.85 -3.00
CA MET A 210 0.42 -18.94 -3.72
C MET A 210 -0.36 -20.22 -3.43
N LYS A 211 0.27 -21.28 -2.93
CA LYS A 211 -0.44 -22.51 -2.49
C LYS A 211 -0.78 -22.48 -1.01
N ASN A 212 -0.26 -21.50 -0.24
CA ASN A 212 -0.58 -21.38 1.17
C ASN A 212 -1.97 -20.74 1.34
N GLY A 213 -2.92 -21.50 1.91
CA GLY A 213 -4.29 -21.05 2.09
C GLY A 213 -4.44 -19.81 2.94
N TYR A 214 -3.56 -19.60 3.93
CA TYR A 214 -3.58 -18.40 4.77
C TYR A 214 -3.12 -17.17 3.99
N VAL A 215 -2.02 -17.27 3.24
CA VAL A 215 -1.53 -16.17 2.39
C VAL A 215 -2.59 -15.78 1.37
N LEU A 216 -3.26 -16.76 0.74
CA LEU A 216 -4.34 -16.49 -0.22
C LEU A 216 -5.57 -15.86 0.45
N ALA A 217 -5.96 -16.30 1.65
CA ALA A 217 -7.08 -15.70 2.37
C ALA A 217 -6.80 -14.23 2.72
N PHE A 218 -5.60 -13.91 3.22
CA PHE A 218 -5.19 -12.52 3.47
C PHE A 218 -5.06 -11.69 2.19
N SER A 219 -4.57 -12.31 1.10
CA SER A 219 -4.53 -11.66 -0.23
C SER A 219 -5.93 -11.35 -0.75
N GLY A 220 -6.89 -12.26 -0.58
CA GLY A 220 -8.29 -12.05 -0.90
C GLY A 220 -8.93 -10.93 -0.06
N GLY A 221 -8.65 -10.91 1.24
CA GLY A 221 -9.06 -9.81 2.12
C GLY A 221 -8.47 -8.46 1.68
N ALA A 222 -7.18 -8.42 1.34
CA ALA A 222 -6.51 -7.23 0.83
C ALA A 222 -7.07 -6.79 -0.53
N PHE A 223 -7.39 -7.74 -1.42
CA PHE A 223 -8.06 -7.48 -2.70
C PHE A 223 -9.42 -6.80 -2.48
N LEU A 224 -10.27 -7.36 -1.62
CA LEU A 224 -11.57 -6.78 -1.30
C LEU A 224 -11.43 -5.38 -0.68
N TYR A 225 -10.50 -5.22 0.26
CA TYR A 225 -10.23 -3.93 0.89
C TYR A 225 -9.84 -2.86 -0.13
N VAL A 226 -8.87 -3.15 -1.00
CA VAL A 226 -8.41 -2.20 -2.03
C VAL A 226 -9.54 -1.88 -3.00
N GLY A 227 -10.42 -2.84 -3.30
CA GLY A 227 -11.61 -2.61 -4.11
C GLY A 227 -12.57 -1.60 -3.48
N VAL A 228 -12.82 -1.70 -2.17
CA VAL A 228 -13.64 -0.73 -1.43
C VAL A 228 -12.96 0.63 -1.38
N GLU A 229 -11.65 0.67 -1.11
CA GLU A 229 -10.86 1.90 -1.04
C GLU A 229 -10.84 2.64 -2.37
N ALA A 230 -10.81 1.92 -3.49
CA ALA A 230 -10.82 2.48 -4.83
C ALA A 230 -12.09 3.30 -5.13
N ALA A 231 -13.24 2.92 -4.57
CA ALA A 231 -14.46 3.71 -4.67
C ALA A 231 -14.27 5.13 -4.09
N ILE A 232 -13.47 5.25 -3.04
CA ILE A 232 -13.20 6.52 -2.39
C ILE A 232 -12.23 7.36 -3.23
N TYR A 233 -11.00 6.88 -3.44
CA TYR A 233 -9.98 7.74 -4.04
C TYR A 233 -10.18 7.99 -5.54
N VAL A 234 -10.94 7.14 -6.25
CA VAL A 234 -11.24 7.32 -7.68
C VAL A 234 -12.58 8.01 -7.89
N TRP A 235 -13.65 7.56 -7.21
CA TRP A 235 -15.02 7.91 -7.56
C TRP A 235 -15.74 8.85 -6.57
N MET A 236 -15.27 8.97 -5.31
CA MET A 236 -15.88 9.89 -4.37
C MET A 236 -15.83 11.36 -4.83
N PRO A 237 -14.75 11.89 -5.45
CA PRO A 237 -14.76 13.25 -5.99
C PRO A 237 -15.88 13.47 -7.02
N THR A 238 -16.09 12.50 -7.93
CA THR A 238 -17.19 12.54 -8.92
C THR A 238 -18.56 12.52 -8.25
N LEU A 239 -18.75 11.68 -7.23
CA LEU A 239 -19.98 11.63 -6.46
C LEU A 239 -20.23 12.97 -5.77
N MET A 240 -19.22 13.56 -5.12
CA MET A 240 -19.33 14.82 -4.37
C MET A 240 -19.50 16.05 -5.25
N ALA A 241 -19.10 16.01 -6.52
CA ALA A 241 -19.32 17.12 -7.46
C ALA A 241 -20.81 17.45 -7.65
N GLY A 242 -21.70 16.48 -7.45
CA GLY A 242 -23.15 16.67 -7.49
C GLY A 242 -23.79 17.15 -6.18
N TYR A 243 -22.99 17.42 -5.14
CA TYR A 243 -23.54 17.82 -3.84
C TYR A 243 -23.98 19.30 -3.81
N THR A 244 -25.24 19.54 -3.47
CA THR A 244 -25.85 20.89 -3.41
C THR A 244 -26.34 21.28 -2.01
N GLY A 245 -26.01 20.48 -0.98
CA GLY A 245 -26.47 20.71 0.40
C GLY A 245 -25.64 21.76 1.15
N SER A 246 -25.90 21.92 2.45
CA SER A 246 -25.22 22.91 3.30
C SER A 246 -23.74 22.64 3.57
N ALA A 247 -23.26 21.41 3.36
CA ALA A 247 -21.88 21.00 3.65
C ALA A 247 -20.97 21.03 2.41
N VAL A 248 -21.13 22.02 1.50
CA VAL A 248 -20.37 22.14 0.24
C VAL A 248 -18.85 22.13 0.49
N THR A 249 -18.38 22.83 1.52
CA THR A 249 -16.95 22.85 1.88
C THR A 249 -16.44 21.45 2.24
N LEU A 250 -17.23 20.65 2.97
CA LEU A 250 -16.87 19.27 3.31
C LEU A 250 -16.86 18.39 2.06
N ALA A 251 -17.82 18.54 1.14
CA ALA A 251 -17.85 17.84 -0.13
C ALA A 251 -16.61 18.15 -0.97
N THR A 252 -16.22 19.42 -1.06
CA THR A 252 -15.02 19.88 -1.81
C THR A 252 -13.73 19.25 -1.28
N TYR A 253 -13.60 19.17 0.05
CA TYR A 253 -12.38 18.63 0.69
C TYR A 253 -12.52 17.16 1.13
N SER A 254 -13.56 16.45 0.72
CA SER A 254 -13.88 15.09 1.15
C SER A 254 -12.73 14.11 1.01
N ILE A 255 -12.05 14.13 -0.13
CA ILE A 255 -10.89 13.23 -0.39
C ILE A 255 -9.69 13.58 0.50
N SER A 256 -9.43 14.87 0.73
CA SER A 256 -8.34 15.32 1.61
C SER A 256 -8.62 14.92 3.07
N ILE A 257 -9.86 15.04 3.51
CA ILE A 257 -10.28 14.63 4.85
C ILE A 257 -10.16 13.11 5.00
N PHE A 258 -10.57 12.34 3.99
CA PHE A 258 -10.40 10.89 3.97
C PHE A 258 -8.93 10.50 4.16
N PHE A 259 -8.01 11.05 3.36
CA PHE A 259 -6.58 10.74 3.48
C PHE A 259 -5.98 11.19 4.81
N LEU A 260 -6.40 12.34 5.34
CA LEU A 260 -5.98 12.82 6.65
C LEU A 260 -6.41 11.85 7.76
N LEU A 261 -7.68 11.46 7.77
CA LEU A 261 -8.23 10.51 8.76
C LEU A 261 -7.57 9.14 8.63
N ARG A 262 -7.31 8.69 7.40
CA ARG A 262 -6.62 7.43 7.12
C ARG A 262 -5.17 7.47 7.61
N ALA A 263 -4.42 8.54 7.37
CA ALA A 263 -3.06 8.69 7.84
C ALA A 263 -2.99 8.75 9.38
N ALA A 264 -3.83 9.60 10.01
CA ALA A 264 -3.93 9.69 11.46
C ALA A 264 -4.32 8.34 12.09
N GLY A 265 -5.30 7.67 11.51
CA GLY A 265 -5.79 6.38 11.97
C GLY A 265 -4.72 5.27 11.92
N ARG A 266 -3.76 5.32 10.97
CA ARG A 266 -2.64 4.37 10.91
C ARG A 266 -1.70 4.49 12.11
N PHE A 267 -1.38 5.70 12.54
CA PHE A 267 -0.56 5.90 13.74
C PHE A 267 -1.30 5.51 15.01
N LEU A 268 -2.57 5.90 15.15
CA LEU A 268 -3.43 5.49 16.25
C LEU A 268 -3.61 3.96 16.26
N GLY A 269 -3.79 3.37 15.10
CA GLY A 269 -3.93 1.93 14.91
C GLY A 269 -2.68 1.15 15.32
N ALA A 270 -1.49 1.68 15.03
CA ALA A 270 -0.24 1.07 15.48
C ALA A 270 -0.20 0.94 17.02
N LEU A 271 -0.73 1.93 17.75
CA LEU A 271 -0.85 1.90 19.20
C LEU A 271 -2.00 0.98 19.67
N LEU A 272 -3.15 1.04 19.01
CA LEU A 272 -4.33 0.23 19.33
C LEU A 272 -4.02 -1.27 19.26
N LEU A 273 -3.33 -1.68 18.18
CA LEU A 273 -2.97 -3.07 17.92
C LEU A 273 -1.91 -3.66 18.87
N THR A 274 -1.31 -2.84 19.74
CA THR A 274 -0.49 -3.34 20.85
C THR A 274 -1.31 -3.74 22.08
N ARG A 275 -2.58 -3.30 22.16
CA ARG A 275 -3.46 -3.49 23.34
C ARG A 275 -4.68 -4.35 23.04
N VAL A 276 -5.14 -4.35 21.80
CA VAL A 276 -6.36 -5.04 21.36
C VAL A 276 -6.01 -6.11 20.32
N GLN A 277 -6.66 -7.25 20.41
CA GLN A 277 -6.48 -8.33 19.44
C GLN A 277 -6.81 -7.83 18.02
N TRP A 278 -5.90 -8.09 17.10
CA TRP A 278 -6.00 -7.61 15.73
C TRP A 278 -7.28 -8.08 15.01
N GLN A 279 -7.75 -9.31 15.31
CA GLN A 279 -8.99 -9.85 14.73
C GLN A 279 -10.20 -9.00 15.14
N THR A 280 -10.27 -8.60 16.42
CA THR A 280 -11.34 -7.75 16.96
C THR A 280 -11.32 -6.37 16.30
N VAL A 281 -10.13 -5.78 16.15
CA VAL A 281 -9.99 -4.47 15.50
C VAL A 281 -10.45 -4.56 14.04
N LEU A 282 -10.03 -5.59 13.29
CA LEU A 282 -10.42 -5.74 11.89
C LEU A 282 -11.93 -6.01 11.73
N ALA A 283 -12.53 -6.82 12.59
CA ALA A 283 -13.97 -7.08 12.56
C ALA A 283 -14.79 -5.81 12.86
N LEU A 284 -14.41 -5.06 13.89
CA LEU A 284 -15.09 -3.80 14.24
C LEU A 284 -14.91 -2.76 13.13
N PHE A 285 -13.70 -2.54 12.64
CA PHE A 285 -13.42 -1.51 11.65
C PHE A 285 -14.04 -1.83 10.31
N SER A 286 -14.03 -3.09 9.87
CA SER A 286 -14.75 -3.48 8.63
C SER A 286 -16.27 -3.34 8.77
N GLY A 287 -16.83 -3.59 9.95
CA GLY A 287 -18.23 -3.30 10.24
C GLY A 287 -18.55 -1.80 10.15
N CYS A 288 -17.69 -0.95 10.73
CA CYS A 288 -17.82 0.51 10.60
C CYS A 288 -17.70 0.99 9.15
N ILE A 289 -16.78 0.40 8.35
CA ILE A 289 -16.66 0.69 6.91
C ILE A 289 -17.96 0.33 6.20
N LEU A 290 -18.49 -0.88 6.42
CA LEU A 290 -19.76 -1.30 5.84
C LEU A 290 -20.90 -0.37 6.20
N ILE A 291 -21.01 0.03 7.47
CA ILE A 291 -22.05 0.99 7.93
C ILE A 291 -21.89 2.34 7.22
N CYS A 292 -20.66 2.88 7.13
CA CYS A 292 -20.42 4.13 6.42
C CYS A 292 -20.88 4.05 4.95
N PHE A 293 -20.54 2.99 4.24
CA PHE A 293 -20.94 2.81 2.84
C PHE A 293 -22.44 2.58 2.70
N ALA A 294 -23.01 1.66 3.48
CA ALA A 294 -24.43 1.33 3.41
C ALA A 294 -25.33 2.55 3.72
N LEU A 295 -25.03 3.30 4.77
CA LEU A 295 -25.76 4.51 5.10
C LEU A 295 -25.54 5.63 4.07
N SER A 296 -24.35 5.70 3.44
CA SER A 296 -24.09 6.68 2.38
C SER A 296 -24.96 6.43 1.15
N VAL A 297 -25.10 5.17 0.71
CA VAL A 297 -25.92 4.85 -0.47
C VAL A 297 -27.42 4.85 -0.15
N ALA A 298 -27.82 4.43 1.04
CA ALA A 298 -29.23 4.41 1.46
C ALA A 298 -29.75 5.81 1.85
N GLY A 299 -28.96 6.62 2.54
CA GLY A 299 -29.31 7.95 3.02
C GLY A 299 -29.02 9.08 2.03
N GLY A 300 -28.38 8.74 0.90
CA GLY A 300 -28.06 9.68 -0.17
C GLY A 300 -26.94 10.65 0.18
N MET A 301 -26.82 11.71 -0.64
CA MET A 301 -25.68 12.63 -0.61
C MET A 301 -25.49 13.35 0.74
N ASN A 302 -26.57 13.60 1.48
CA ASN A 302 -26.51 14.27 2.78
C ASN A 302 -25.80 13.41 3.86
N TRP A 303 -25.82 12.11 3.72
CA TRP A 303 -25.09 11.18 4.58
C TRP A 303 -23.70 10.89 4.02
N ALA A 304 -23.61 10.71 2.69
CA ALA A 304 -22.39 10.38 2.01
C ALA A 304 -21.25 11.40 2.24
N VAL A 305 -21.60 12.69 2.28
CA VAL A 305 -20.64 13.79 2.48
C VAL A 305 -19.89 13.71 3.82
N TYR A 306 -20.48 13.09 4.84
CA TYR A 306 -19.86 12.88 6.15
C TYR A 306 -19.24 11.48 6.28
N LEU A 307 -19.99 10.46 5.88
CA LEU A 307 -19.65 9.07 6.18
C LEU A 307 -18.56 8.51 5.29
N LEU A 308 -18.52 8.88 4.00
CA LEU A 308 -17.47 8.40 3.10
C LEU A 308 -16.08 8.94 3.50
N PRO A 309 -15.87 10.24 3.78
CA PRO A 309 -14.60 10.71 4.33
C PRO A 309 -14.27 10.09 5.69
N LEU A 310 -15.27 9.91 6.58
CA LEU A 310 -15.08 9.29 7.89
C LEU A 310 -14.59 7.84 7.78
N SER A 311 -15.01 7.10 6.73
CA SER A 311 -14.57 5.72 6.51
C SER A 311 -13.05 5.58 6.48
N GLY A 312 -12.32 6.64 6.10
CA GLY A 312 -10.85 6.67 6.10
C GLY A 312 -10.22 6.31 7.44
N LEU A 313 -10.84 6.75 8.55
CA LEU A 313 -10.38 6.38 9.89
C LEU A 313 -10.43 4.86 10.11
N PHE A 314 -11.53 4.22 9.74
CA PHE A 314 -11.72 2.77 9.91
C PHE A 314 -10.96 1.96 8.86
N MET A 315 -10.73 2.51 7.68
CA MET A 315 -9.92 1.89 6.63
C MET A 315 -8.44 1.85 6.97
N SER A 316 -7.98 2.72 7.85
CA SER A 316 -6.57 3.00 8.13
C SER A 316 -5.73 1.77 8.45
N VAL A 317 -6.20 0.87 9.31
CA VAL A 317 -5.45 -0.28 9.85
C VAL A 317 -5.71 -1.60 9.10
N VAL A 318 -6.75 -1.66 8.26
CA VAL A 318 -7.20 -2.93 7.68
C VAL A 318 -6.12 -3.48 6.75
N TYR A 319 -5.70 -2.73 5.75
CA TYR A 319 -4.68 -3.18 4.78
C TYR A 319 -3.33 -3.53 5.43
N PRO A 320 -2.73 -2.64 6.27
CA PRO A 320 -1.45 -2.96 6.89
C PRO A 320 -1.50 -4.20 7.77
N THR A 321 -2.61 -4.41 8.46
CA THR A 321 -2.78 -5.57 9.34
C THR A 321 -2.99 -6.86 8.55
N LEU A 322 -3.81 -6.84 7.49
CA LEU A 322 -3.96 -8.00 6.59
C LEU A 322 -2.63 -8.38 5.95
N ASN A 323 -1.89 -7.40 5.44
CA ASN A 323 -0.58 -7.61 4.84
C ASN A 323 0.41 -8.20 5.86
N SER A 324 0.49 -7.59 7.06
CA SER A 324 1.35 -8.07 8.14
C SER A 324 1.02 -9.51 8.54
N LYS A 325 -0.25 -9.84 8.76
CA LYS A 325 -0.66 -11.18 9.22
C LYS A 325 -0.50 -12.23 8.13
N GLY A 326 -0.79 -11.87 6.87
CA GLY A 326 -0.54 -12.75 5.73
C GLY A 326 0.93 -13.10 5.56
N ILE A 327 1.84 -12.13 5.70
CA ILE A 327 3.29 -12.36 5.67
C ILE A 327 3.72 -13.23 6.87
N SER A 328 3.21 -12.93 8.07
CA SER A 328 3.57 -13.64 9.30
C SER A 328 3.05 -15.08 9.38
N CYS A 329 2.22 -15.54 8.42
CA CYS A 329 1.83 -16.95 8.32
C CYS A 329 2.90 -17.84 7.65
N LEU A 330 4.02 -17.26 7.23
CA LEU A 330 5.18 -17.99 6.70
C LEU A 330 6.44 -17.70 7.52
N PRO A 331 7.45 -18.58 7.46
CA PRO A 331 8.77 -18.33 8.07
C PRO A 331 9.41 -17.05 7.49
N LYS A 332 10.26 -16.39 8.27
CA LYS A 332 10.97 -15.16 7.86
C LYS A 332 11.74 -15.31 6.54
N THR A 333 12.20 -16.52 6.24
CA THR A 333 12.87 -16.84 4.99
C THR A 333 11.98 -16.78 3.74
N GLU A 334 10.67 -16.73 3.89
CA GLU A 334 9.66 -16.68 2.81
C GLU A 334 8.82 -15.38 2.84
N HIS A 335 9.14 -14.43 3.72
CA HIS A 335 8.41 -13.18 3.86
C HIS A 335 8.39 -12.34 2.58
N GLY A 336 9.49 -12.34 1.79
CA GLY A 336 9.54 -11.63 0.52
C GLY A 336 8.57 -12.22 -0.51
N ALA A 337 8.48 -13.55 -0.58
CA ALA A 337 7.54 -14.23 -1.46
C ALA A 337 6.08 -14.00 -1.04
N ALA A 338 5.78 -14.07 0.26
CA ALA A 338 4.44 -13.79 0.79
C ALA A 338 4.02 -12.34 0.50
N ALA A 339 4.90 -11.38 0.78
CA ALA A 339 4.68 -9.97 0.51
C ALA A 339 4.40 -9.71 -0.99
N GLY A 340 5.17 -10.39 -1.87
CA GLY A 340 4.99 -10.30 -3.31
C GLY A 340 3.63 -10.80 -3.78
N VAL A 341 3.14 -11.92 -3.25
CA VAL A 341 1.81 -12.46 -3.58
C VAL A 341 0.70 -11.52 -3.13
N ILE A 342 0.76 -11.02 -1.89
CA ILE A 342 -0.25 -10.08 -1.39
C ILE A 342 -0.25 -8.80 -2.22
N LEU A 343 0.95 -8.27 -2.54
CA LEU A 343 1.12 -7.07 -3.36
C LEU A 343 0.55 -7.26 -4.77
N PHE A 344 0.73 -8.44 -5.37
CA PHE A 344 0.13 -8.76 -6.67
C PHE A 344 -1.40 -8.64 -6.62
N PHE A 345 -2.06 -9.29 -5.66
CA PHE A 345 -3.51 -9.24 -5.53
C PHE A 345 -4.04 -7.82 -5.26
N THR A 346 -3.33 -7.02 -4.46
CA THR A 346 -3.70 -5.63 -4.20
C THR A 346 -3.60 -4.75 -5.44
N CYS A 347 -2.55 -4.93 -6.26
CA CYS A 347 -2.38 -4.17 -7.51
C CYS A 347 -3.42 -4.59 -8.57
N VAL A 348 -3.75 -5.87 -8.65
CA VAL A 348 -4.84 -6.36 -9.52
C VAL A 348 -6.16 -5.71 -9.12
N SER A 349 -6.47 -5.66 -7.82
CA SER A 349 -7.67 -4.98 -7.32
C SER A 349 -7.67 -3.49 -7.62
N ALA A 350 -6.53 -2.81 -7.46
CA ALA A 350 -6.39 -1.38 -7.73
C ALA A 350 -6.64 -1.00 -9.21
N VAL A 351 -6.54 -1.97 -10.12
CA VAL A 351 -6.90 -1.81 -11.54
C VAL A 351 -8.35 -2.23 -11.79
N LEU A 352 -8.72 -3.42 -11.36
CA LEU A 352 -10.02 -4.01 -11.72
C LEU A 352 -11.20 -3.37 -10.99
N ALA A 353 -11.05 -2.99 -9.72
CA ALA A 353 -12.17 -2.47 -8.95
C ALA A 353 -12.66 -1.10 -9.44
N PRO A 354 -11.81 -0.08 -9.73
CA PRO A 354 -12.27 1.15 -10.31
C PRO A 354 -12.97 0.96 -11.66
N LEU A 355 -12.46 0.05 -12.49
CA LEU A 355 -13.06 -0.28 -13.79
C LEU A 355 -14.45 -0.91 -13.61
N ALA A 356 -14.59 -1.87 -12.69
CA ALA A 356 -15.88 -2.51 -12.41
C ALA A 356 -16.90 -1.52 -11.83
N ILE A 357 -16.47 -0.64 -10.90
CA ILE A 357 -17.32 0.40 -10.32
C ILE A 357 -17.77 1.38 -11.42
N GLY A 358 -16.87 1.81 -12.30
CA GLY A 358 -17.18 2.68 -13.42
C GLY A 358 -18.15 2.01 -14.41
N ALA A 359 -17.89 0.75 -14.80
CA ALA A 359 -18.77 0.01 -15.72
C ALA A 359 -20.19 -0.15 -15.17
N VAL A 360 -20.34 -0.41 -13.86
CA VAL A 360 -21.66 -0.45 -13.22
C VAL A 360 -22.31 0.93 -13.22
N ALA A 361 -21.55 1.98 -12.92
CA ALA A 361 -22.04 3.34 -12.97
C ALA A 361 -22.55 3.74 -14.37
N ASP A 362 -21.81 3.40 -15.41
CA ASP A 362 -22.18 3.66 -16.81
C ASP A 362 -23.41 2.86 -17.24
N ALA A 363 -23.48 1.58 -16.86
CA ALA A 363 -24.61 0.71 -17.19
C ALA A 363 -25.95 1.18 -16.59
N TYR A 364 -25.90 1.78 -15.40
CA TYR A 364 -27.11 2.27 -14.69
C TYR A 364 -27.26 3.80 -14.75
N GLY A 365 -26.35 4.51 -15.43
CA GLY A 365 -26.43 5.96 -15.68
C GLY A 365 -26.12 6.85 -14.47
N HIS A 366 -25.67 6.32 -13.33
CA HIS A 366 -25.32 7.13 -12.18
C HIS A 366 -24.27 6.49 -11.29
N ILE A 367 -23.29 7.31 -10.82
CA ILE A 367 -22.15 6.84 -10.01
C ILE A 367 -22.55 6.16 -8.69
N VAL A 368 -23.71 6.47 -8.13
CA VAL A 368 -24.25 5.84 -6.90
C VAL A 368 -24.34 4.32 -7.04
N TYR A 369 -24.65 3.79 -8.24
CA TYR A 369 -24.71 2.34 -8.47
C TYR A 369 -23.31 1.69 -8.37
N GLY A 370 -22.26 2.41 -8.74
CA GLY A 370 -20.89 1.99 -8.47
C GLY A 370 -20.58 1.91 -6.97
N PHE A 371 -21.12 2.82 -6.15
CA PHE A 371 -21.00 2.75 -4.70
C PHE A 371 -21.83 1.61 -4.08
N TRP A 372 -22.93 1.17 -4.69
CA TRP A 372 -23.62 -0.07 -4.30
C TRP A 372 -22.72 -1.29 -4.49
N LEU A 373 -22.00 -1.38 -5.62
CA LEU A 373 -21.01 -2.45 -5.83
C LEU A 373 -19.91 -2.40 -4.76
N ALA A 374 -19.37 -1.20 -4.47
CA ALA A 374 -18.37 -1.03 -3.42
C ALA A 374 -18.90 -1.42 -2.03
N THR A 375 -20.18 -1.14 -1.74
CA THR A 375 -20.85 -1.58 -0.51
C THR A 375 -20.93 -3.11 -0.46
N GLY A 376 -21.21 -3.77 -1.58
CA GLY A 376 -21.17 -5.23 -1.69
C GLY A 376 -19.78 -5.81 -1.40
N LEU A 377 -18.70 -5.18 -1.92
CA LEU A 377 -17.33 -5.56 -1.60
C LEU A 377 -17.01 -5.36 -0.11
N ALA A 378 -17.51 -4.25 0.49
CA ALA A 378 -17.35 -4.00 1.93
C ALA A 378 -18.10 -5.04 2.78
N ALA A 379 -19.27 -5.49 2.34
CA ALA A 379 -20.00 -6.55 3.01
C ALA A 379 -19.24 -7.89 2.95
N LEU A 380 -18.68 -8.26 1.80
CA LEU A 380 -17.85 -9.45 1.67
C LEU A 380 -16.59 -9.38 2.54
N LEU A 381 -15.95 -8.21 2.58
CA LEU A 381 -14.81 -7.97 3.46
C LEU A 381 -15.19 -8.14 4.94
N PHE A 382 -16.30 -7.55 5.36
CA PHE A 382 -16.81 -7.67 6.73
C PHE A 382 -17.13 -9.11 7.10
N ILE A 383 -17.83 -9.85 6.21
CA ILE A 383 -18.15 -11.28 6.42
C ILE A 383 -16.85 -12.08 6.59
N GLY A 384 -15.86 -11.88 5.71
CA GLY A 384 -14.59 -12.57 5.82
C GLY A 384 -13.85 -12.27 7.13
N LEU A 385 -13.85 -11.00 7.57
CA LEU A 385 -13.14 -10.59 8.78
C LEU A 385 -13.87 -10.98 10.08
N ILE A 386 -15.20 -10.98 10.09
CA ILE A 386 -15.97 -11.47 11.25
C ILE A 386 -15.87 -13.00 11.38
N LEU A 387 -15.83 -13.73 10.27
CA LEU A 387 -15.55 -15.16 10.27
C LEU A 387 -14.13 -15.45 10.77
N ASN A 388 -13.14 -14.67 10.33
CA ASN A 388 -11.78 -14.78 10.83
C ASN A 388 -11.68 -14.48 12.35
N TRP A 389 -12.46 -13.53 12.85
CA TRP A 389 -12.56 -13.24 14.28
C TRP A 389 -13.20 -14.40 15.06
N ALA A 390 -14.32 -14.92 14.57
CA ALA A 390 -15.08 -15.96 15.24
C ALA A 390 -14.36 -17.32 15.24
N LEU A 391 -13.76 -17.71 14.11
CA LEU A 391 -13.10 -19.01 13.92
C LEU A 391 -11.61 -19.00 14.31
N ASN A 392 -10.98 -17.84 14.24
CA ASN A 392 -9.55 -17.62 14.47
C ASN A 392 -8.63 -18.70 13.84
N PRO A 393 -8.75 -18.98 12.52
CA PRO A 393 -8.09 -20.12 11.87
C PRO A 393 -6.55 -20.01 11.88
N THR A 394 -6.02 -18.80 12.03
CA THR A 394 -4.57 -18.53 11.98
C THR A 394 -3.89 -18.60 13.35
N ARG A 395 -4.66 -18.81 14.43
CA ARG A 395 -4.12 -18.75 15.80
C ARG A 395 -2.93 -19.69 16.01
N GLN A 396 -3.11 -20.97 15.71
CA GLN A 396 -2.06 -21.98 15.94
C GLN A 396 -0.80 -21.69 15.11
N VAL A 397 -0.96 -21.30 13.84
CA VAL A 397 0.17 -20.99 12.95
C VAL A 397 0.94 -19.78 13.45
N LEU A 398 0.25 -18.70 13.82
CA LEU A 398 0.89 -17.48 14.31
C LEU A 398 1.57 -17.70 15.67
N GLU A 399 0.93 -18.44 16.61
CA GLU A 399 1.53 -18.81 17.90
C GLU A 399 2.77 -19.69 17.70
N GLN A 400 2.71 -20.66 16.80
CA GLN A 400 3.87 -21.51 16.49
C GLN A 400 5.02 -20.72 15.89
N LEU A 401 4.74 -19.80 14.94
CA LEU A 401 5.75 -18.96 14.32
C LEU A 401 6.28 -17.89 15.28
N ASP A 402 5.47 -17.40 16.23
CA ASP A 402 5.97 -16.54 17.30
C ASP A 402 7.01 -17.27 18.18
N VAL A 403 6.81 -18.55 18.47
CA VAL A 403 7.80 -19.33 19.23
C VAL A 403 9.04 -19.66 18.39
N THR A 404 8.87 -20.12 17.15
CA THR A 404 9.98 -20.62 16.33
C THR A 404 10.82 -19.52 15.70
N GLU A 405 10.19 -18.41 15.28
CA GLU A 405 10.86 -17.34 14.52
C GLU A 405 11.19 -16.11 15.37
N TYR A 406 10.48 -15.91 16.50
CA TYR A 406 10.64 -14.73 17.34
C TYR A 406 10.99 -15.08 18.80
N GLY A 407 10.57 -16.23 19.32
CA GLY A 407 10.76 -16.62 20.73
C GLY A 407 12.20 -16.95 21.12
N GLN A 408 13.06 -17.26 20.15
CA GLN A 408 14.50 -17.47 20.40
C GLN A 408 15.24 -16.16 20.76
N ASN A 409 14.64 -15.01 20.54
CA ASN A 409 15.20 -13.71 20.91
C ASN A 409 14.67 -13.19 22.26
N ALA A 410 13.71 -13.85 22.89
CA ALA A 410 13.15 -13.44 24.18
C ALA A 410 13.92 -14.00 25.39
N THR A 411 14.85 -14.92 25.16
CA THR A 411 15.65 -15.61 26.21
C THR A 411 17.16 -15.36 26.08
N ALA A 412 17.61 -14.43 25.25
CA ALA A 412 19.01 -14.04 25.12
C ALA A 412 19.30 -12.66 25.67
#